data_99b4a3a49cceae2f1166e5ce269260f4
#
_entry.id   99b4a3a49cceae2f1166e5ce269260f4
#
_cell.length_a   1.000
_cell.length_b   1.000
_cell.length_c   1.000
_cell.angle_alpha   90.00
_cell.angle_beta   90.00
_cell.angle_gamma   90.00
#
_symmetry.space_group_name_H-M   'P 1'
#
loop_
_entity.id
_entity.type
_entity.pdbx_description
1 polymer ?
#
loop_
_entity_poly.entity_id
_entity_poly.type
_entity_poly.pdbx_seq_one_letter_code
_entity_poly.pdbx_strand_id
1 'polypeptide(L)'
;MIRRAEIKDIPGINKLLGQVLLVHHVGRPDIFKEIGKKYLDSELEDLIKKIEDPIFVYEDEKGDILGHCFCQTINKPESSCSHEYKTLYIDDLCVDENSRGKQIGRSLYEYVKTFAKENGYYNVTLHAWECNPNAVAFYNHLGMNIQQYTMEEIL
;
A
#
# COMPACT_ATOMS: atom_id res chain seq x y z
N MET A 1 4.17 -2.92 16.79
CA MET A 1 5.54 -2.83 16.21
C MET A 1 5.45 -2.94 14.69
N ILE A 2 6.32 -2.20 13.94
CA ILE A 2 6.37 -2.34 12.46
C ILE A 2 7.60 -3.15 12.08
N ARG A 3 7.42 -4.11 11.18
CA ARG A 3 8.48 -4.99 10.66
C ARG A 3 8.16 -5.47 9.25
N ARG A 4 9.11 -6.12 8.58
CA ARG A 4 8.81 -6.85 7.34
C ARG A 4 7.83 -7.98 7.62
N ALA A 5 6.98 -8.24 6.64
CA ALA A 5 6.06 -9.37 6.68
C ALA A 5 6.81 -10.71 6.60
N GLU A 6 6.26 -11.69 7.28
CA GLU A 6 6.68 -13.08 7.28
C GLU A 6 5.54 -13.98 6.79
N ILE A 7 5.84 -15.20 6.39
CA ILE A 7 4.82 -16.16 5.89
C ILE A 7 3.69 -16.38 6.91
N LYS A 8 4.01 -16.38 8.20
CA LYS A 8 3.01 -16.53 9.28
C LYS A 8 1.96 -15.41 9.31
N ASP A 9 2.23 -14.25 8.67
CA ASP A 9 1.34 -13.08 8.66
C ASP A 9 0.25 -13.16 7.57
N ILE A 10 0.35 -14.12 6.65
CA ILE A 10 -0.57 -14.28 5.52
C ILE A 10 -2.04 -14.27 5.95
N PRO A 11 -2.49 -14.96 7.02
CA PRO A 11 -3.89 -14.90 7.43
C PRO A 11 -4.34 -13.49 7.83
N GLY A 12 -3.50 -12.75 8.56
CA GLY A 12 -3.77 -11.36 8.95
C GLY A 12 -3.78 -10.40 7.75
N ILE A 13 -2.85 -10.57 6.82
CA ILE A 13 -2.78 -9.80 5.57
C ILE A 13 -4.02 -10.05 4.72
N ASN A 14 -4.44 -11.30 4.53
CA ASN A 14 -5.64 -11.64 3.75
C ASN A 14 -6.91 -11.02 4.34
N LYS A 15 -7.05 -10.99 5.67
CA LYS A 15 -8.15 -10.31 6.35
C LYS A 15 -8.22 -8.84 5.94
N LEU A 16 -7.09 -8.14 5.96
CA LEU A 16 -7.00 -6.72 5.62
C LEU A 16 -7.25 -6.47 4.12
N LEU A 17 -6.70 -7.31 3.24
CA LEU A 17 -6.97 -7.24 1.79
C LEU A 17 -8.44 -7.40 1.45
N GLY A 18 -9.17 -8.25 2.19
CA GLY A 18 -10.63 -8.37 2.06
C GLY A 18 -11.38 -7.08 2.41
N GLN A 19 -10.95 -6.37 3.46
CA GLN A 19 -11.53 -5.07 3.84
C GLN A 19 -11.29 -4.00 2.77
N VAL A 20 -10.09 -3.94 2.17
CA VAL A 20 -9.77 -3.00 1.08
C VAL A 20 -10.60 -3.31 -0.17
N LEU A 21 -10.73 -4.58 -0.53
CA LEU A 21 -11.54 -4.98 -1.68
C LEU A 21 -12.99 -4.49 -1.55
N LEU A 22 -13.58 -4.62 -0.36
CA LEU A 22 -14.95 -4.15 -0.12
C LEU A 22 -15.07 -2.63 -0.28
N VAL A 23 -14.10 -1.86 0.22
CA VAL A 23 -14.08 -0.40 0.03
C VAL A 23 -14.02 -0.03 -1.45
N HIS A 24 -13.19 -0.70 -2.23
CA HIS A 24 -13.10 -0.48 -3.68
C HIS A 24 -14.37 -0.89 -4.41
N HIS A 25 -14.97 -2.03 -4.04
CA HIS A 25 -16.24 -2.48 -4.64
C HIS A 25 -17.36 -1.46 -4.40
N VAL A 26 -17.49 -0.94 -3.17
CA VAL A 26 -18.52 0.07 -2.85
C VAL A 26 -18.35 1.33 -3.70
N GLY A 27 -17.10 1.75 -3.96
CA GLY A 27 -16.79 2.93 -4.76
C GLY A 27 -16.91 2.71 -6.27
N ARG A 28 -16.51 1.55 -6.77
CA ARG A 28 -16.46 1.18 -8.20
C ARG A 28 -16.88 -0.27 -8.41
N PRO A 29 -18.18 -0.59 -8.23
CA PRO A 29 -18.70 -1.95 -8.41
C PRO A 29 -18.60 -2.46 -9.87
N ASP A 30 -18.44 -1.54 -10.82
CA ASP A 30 -18.20 -1.81 -12.24
C ASP A 30 -16.78 -2.38 -12.48
N ILE A 31 -15.82 -2.09 -11.61
CA ILE A 31 -14.43 -2.53 -11.72
C ILE A 31 -14.10 -3.65 -10.74
N PHE A 32 -14.51 -3.48 -9.48
CA PHE A 32 -14.13 -4.38 -8.39
C PHE A 32 -15.26 -5.34 -8.01
N LYS A 33 -14.93 -6.62 -7.87
CA LYS A 33 -15.87 -7.63 -7.37
C LYS A 33 -16.14 -7.43 -5.88
N GLU A 34 -17.34 -7.79 -5.44
CA GLU A 34 -17.70 -7.77 -4.03
C GLU A 34 -16.95 -8.81 -3.21
N ILE A 35 -16.73 -10.00 -3.81
CA ILE A 35 -16.06 -11.14 -3.17
C ILE A 35 -14.88 -11.57 -4.05
N GLY A 36 -13.75 -11.82 -3.41
CA GLY A 36 -12.56 -12.31 -4.06
C GLY A 36 -11.33 -12.23 -3.14
N LYS A 37 -10.23 -12.77 -3.65
CA LYS A 37 -8.89 -12.56 -3.05
C LYS A 37 -8.05 -11.76 -4.04
N LYS A 38 -7.36 -10.73 -3.57
CA LYS A 38 -6.38 -9.99 -4.40
C LYS A 38 -5.22 -10.90 -4.79
N TYR A 39 -4.79 -11.77 -3.87
CA TYR A 39 -3.72 -12.74 -4.06
C TYR A 39 -4.11 -14.10 -3.48
N LEU A 40 -3.65 -15.19 -4.11
CA LEU A 40 -3.63 -16.51 -3.50
C LEU A 40 -2.55 -16.56 -2.40
N ASP A 41 -2.66 -17.49 -1.45
CA ASP A 41 -1.67 -17.60 -0.36
C ASP A 41 -0.26 -17.90 -0.89
N SER A 42 -0.15 -18.73 -1.96
CA SER A 42 1.13 -19.00 -2.64
C SER A 42 1.72 -17.76 -3.31
N GLU A 43 0.88 -16.88 -3.88
CA GLU A 43 1.33 -15.61 -4.45
C GLU A 43 1.84 -14.65 -3.38
N LEU A 44 1.16 -14.61 -2.20
CA LEU A 44 1.64 -13.84 -1.05
C LEU A 44 2.97 -14.36 -0.51
N GLU A 45 3.16 -15.68 -0.45
CA GLU A 45 4.45 -16.27 -0.08
C GLU A 45 5.57 -15.80 -1.01
N ASP A 46 5.34 -15.79 -2.31
CA ASP A 46 6.32 -15.35 -3.30
C ASP A 46 6.58 -13.84 -3.20
N LEU A 47 5.54 -13.03 -2.95
CA LEU A 47 5.69 -11.59 -2.73
C LEU A 47 6.47 -11.29 -1.45
N ILE A 48 6.21 -11.99 -0.36
CA ILE A 48 6.92 -11.82 0.93
C ILE A 48 8.42 -12.13 0.80
N LYS A 49 8.78 -13.09 -0.05
CA LYS A 49 10.19 -13.49 -0.30
C LYS A 49 10.97 -12.46 -1.12
N LYS A 50 10.29 -11.53 -1.82
CA LYS A 50 10.95 -10.50 -2.61
C LYS A 50 11.61 -9.45 -1.71
N ILE A 51 12.93 -9.34 -1.80
CA ILE A 51 13.71 -8.39 -0.98
C ILE A 51 13.52 -6.96 -1.48
N GLU A 52 13.47 -6.78 -2.81
CA GLU A 52 13.35 -5.49 -3.48
C GLU A 52 11.96 -4.86 -3.36
N ASP A 53 10.90 -5.67 -3.19
CA ASP A 53 9.51 -5.24 -3.07
C ASP A 53 9.00 -5.52 -1.65
N PRO A 54 9.37 -4.71 -0.65
CA PRO A 54 9.09 -5.03 0.74
C PRO A 54 7.62 -4.90 1.08
N ILE A 55 7.13 -5.86 1.87
CA ILE A 55 5.84 -5.78 2.55
C ILE A 55 6.10 -5.51 4.03
N PHE A 56 5.50 -4.47 4.58
CA PHE A 56 5.58 -4.13 6.00
C PHE A 56 4.24 -4.39 6.67
N VAL A 57 4.30 -4.86 7.92
CA VAL A 57 3.12 -5.10 8.76
C VAL A 57 3.24 -4.34 10.07
N TYR A 58 2.10 -3.92 10.59
CA TYR A 58 1.97 -3.43 11.96
C TYR A 58 1.37 -4.55 12.81
N GLU A 59 2.18 -5.04 13.74
CA GLU A 59 1.83 -6.10 14.69
C GLU A 59 1.58 -5.47 16.07
N ASP A 60 0.51 -5.86 16.75
CA ASP A 60 0.22 -5.44 18.11
C ASP A 60 0.96 -6.30 19.15
N GLU A 61 0.71 -6.06 20.44
CA GLU A 61 1.32 -6.80 21.56
C GLU A 61 0.87 -8.27 21.65
N LYS A 62 -0.24 -8.61 21.00
CA LYS A 62 -0.79 -9.96 20.97
C LYS A 62 -0.33 -10.79 19.78
N GLY A 63 0.38 -10.14 18.83
CA GLY A 63 0.79 -10.74 17.57
C GLY A 63 -0.23 -10.59 16.45
N ASP A 64 -1.31 -9.82 16.65
CA ASP A 64 -2.31 -9.58 15.62
C ASP A 64 -1.82 -8.54 14.59
N ILE A 65 -2.04 -8.82 13.31
CA ILE A 65 -1.71 -7.89 12.23
C ILE A 65 -2.84 -6.87 12.07
N LEU A 66 -2.57 -5.64 12.47
CA LEU A 66 -3.54 -4.53 12.44
C LEU A 66 -3.37 -3.60 11.25
N GLY A 67 -2.33 -3.77 10.44
CA GLY A 67 -2.12 -3.02 9.22
C GLY A 67 -0.99 -3.60 8.38
N HIS A 68 -1.02 -3.29 7.09
CA HIS A 68 0.05 -3.64 6.16
C HIS A 68 0.35 -2.50 5.18
N CYS A 69 1.54 -2.56 4.59
CA CYS A 69 1.92 -1.72 3.46
C CYS A 69 2.72 -2.54 2.47
N PHE A 70 2.19 -2.72 1.26
CA PHE A 70 2.86 -3.36 0.13
C PHE A 70 3.61 -2.30 -0.65
N CYS A 71 4.89 -2.52 -0.90
CA CYS A 71 5.73 -1.62 -1.67
C CYS A 71 6.33 -2.32 -2.87
N GLN A 72 6.55 -1.55 -3.94
CA GLN A 72 7.22 -2.00 -5.16
C GLN A 72 8.33 -1.02 -5.51
N THR A 73 9.49 -1.55 -5.86
CA THR A 73 10.62 -0.77 -6.37
C THR A 73 10.45 -0.53 -7.86
N ILE A 74 10.32 0.73 -8.26
CA ILE A 74 10.23 1.13 -9.66
C ILE A 74 11.50 1.88 -10.04
N ASN A 75 12.32 1.25 -10.90
CA ASN A 75 13.49 1.89 -11.49
C ASN A 75 13.10 2.58 -12.79
N LYS A 76 13.38 3.86 -12.88
CA LYS A 76 13.20 4.70 -14.07
C LYS A 76 14.59 4.97 -14.67
N PRO A 77 14.99 4.28 -15.75
CA PRO A 77 16.29 4.51 -16.36
C PRO A 77 16.38 5.88 -17.00
N GLU A 78 17.59 6.41 -17.13
CA GLU A 78 17.83 7.62 -17.88
C GLU A 78 17.39 7.47 -19.35
N SER A 79 16.89 8.54 -19.90
CA SER A 79 16.50 8.62 -21.31
C SER A 79 16.94 9.95 -21.91
N SER A 80 16.70 10.17 -23.20
CA SER A 80 17.03 11.44 -23.87
C SER A 80 16.30 12.66 -23.29
N CYS A 81 15.22 12.46 -22.51
CA CYS A 81 14.37 13.54 -21.99
C CYS A 81 14.09 13.43 -20.47
N SER A 82 14.64 12.44 -19.78
CA SER A 82 14.40 12.24 -18.34
C SER A 82 15.65 11.72 -17.63
N HIS A 83 15.84 12.21 -16.39
CA HIS A 83 16.88 11.67 -15.50
C HIS A 83 16.52 10.30 -14.97
N GLU A 84 17.53 9.52 -14.61
CA GLU A 84 17.35 8.28 -13.85
C GLU A 84 16.87 8.59 -12.42
N TYR A 85 15.91 7.81 -11.95
CA TYR A 85 15.49 7.83 -10.54
C TYR A 85 14.81 6.52 -10.12
N LYS A 86 14.81 6.26 -8.82
CA LYS A 86 14.18 5.10 -8.20
C LYS A 86 13.02 5.54 -7.31
N THR A 87 11.85 4.98 -7.54
CA THR A 87 10.61 5.26 -6.79
C THR A 87 10.24 4.06 -5.93
N LEU A 88 9.85 4.31 -4.68
CA LEU A 88 9.14 3.32 -3.87
C LEU A 88 7.64 3.56 -4.04
N TYR A 89 6.96 2.66 -4.75
CA TYR A 89 5.53 2.72 -4.99
C TYR A 89 4.79 1.96 -3.91
N ILE A 90 3.85 2.60 -3.23
CA ILE A 90 2.91 1.95 -2.30
C ILE A 90 1.75 1.40 -3.12
N ASP A 91 1.71 0.07 -3.27
CA ASP A 91 0.63 -0.63 -3.99
C ASP A 91 -0.63 -0.79 -3.14
N ASP A 92 -0.44 -0.99 -1.83
CA ASP A 92 -1.54 -1.14 -0.89
C ASP A 92 -1.12 -0.68 0.51
N LEU A 93 -1.95 0.10 1.19
CA LEU A 93 -1.80 0.43 2.60
C LEU A 93 -3.16 0.30 3.27
N CYS A 94 -3.28 -0.63 4.17
CA CYS A 94 -4.53 -0.91 4.88
C CYS A 94 -4.32 -0.96 6.39
N VAL A 95 -5.35 -0.50 7.13
CA VAL A 95 -5.45 -0.61 8.58
C VAL A 95 -6.79 -1.25 8.90
N ASP A 96 -6.76 -2.25 9.80
CA ASP A 96 -7.96 -2.93 10.31
C ASP A 96 -9.01 -1.90 10.73
N GLU A 97 -10.24 -2.08 10.26
CA GLU A 97 -11.33 -1.13 10.47
C GLU A 97 -11.59 -0.80 11.94
N ASN A 98 -11.44 -1.81 12.83
CA ASN A 98 -11.61 -1.66 14.28
C ASN A 98 -10.41 -1.02 14.98
N SER A 99 -9.32 -0.79 14.23
CA SER A 99 -8.07 -0.19 14.72
C SER A 99 -7.76 1.17 14.10
N ARG A 100 -8.67 1.70 13.30
CA ARG A 100 -8.55 3.07 12.74
C ARG A 100 -8.57 4.12 13.84
N GLY A 101 -8.01 5.30 13.56
CA GLY A 101 -7.88 6.37 14.56
C GLY A 101 -6.72 6.20 15.56
N LYS A 102 -6.05 5.04 15.59
CA LYS A 102 -4.92 4.75 16.49
C LYS A 102 -3.53 5.09 15.88
N GLN A 103 -3.48 5.94 14.88
CA GLN A 103 -2.25 6.39 14.19
C GLN A 103 -1.46 5.27 13.45
N ILE A 104 -2.01 4.06 13.32
CA ILE A 104 -1.32 2.91 12.70
C ILE A 104 -0.94 3.20 11.24
N GLY A 105 -1.88 3.75 10.45
CA GLY A 105 -1.61 4.11 9.06
C GLY A 105 -0.51 5.17 8.92
N ARG A 106 -0.52 6.19 9.78
CA ARG A 106 0.55 7.20 9.82
C ARG A 106 1.90 6.55 10.17
N SER A 107 1.92 5.70 11.17
CA SER A 107 3.15 5.01 11.59
C SER A 107 3.72 4.14 10.47
N LEU A 108 2.87 3.38 9.75
CA LEU A 108 3.28 2.60 8.58
C LEU A 108 3.85 3.49 7.47
N TYR A 109 3.15 4.57 7.13
CA TYR A 109 3.62 5.50 6.10
C TYR A 109 4.96 6.16 6.46
N GLU A 110 5.13 6.66 7.69
CA GLU A 110 6.39 7.26 8.13
C GLU A 110 7.54 6.23 8.16
N TYR A 111 7.25 4.98 8.52
CA TYR A 111 8.22 3.89 8.44
C TYR A 111 8.67 3.65 6.99
N VAL A 112 7.72 3.53 6.06
CA VAL A 112 8.00 3.35 4.63
C VAL A 112 8.79 4.51 4.05
N LYS A 113 8.44 5.74 4.42
CA LYS A 113 9.13 6.97 4.01
C LYS A 113 10.57 7.02 4.53
N THR A 114 10.79 6.60 5.77
CA THR A 114 12.14 6.47 6.35
C THR A 114 12.94 5.41 5.62
N PHE A 115 12.36 4.23 5.41
CA PHE A 115 12.96 3.15 4.62
C PHE A 115 13.36 3.61 3.22
N ALA A 116 12.47 4.32 2.51
CA ALA A 116 12.75 4.85 1.18
C ALA A 116 13.95 5.81 1.20
N LYS A 117 14.00 6.70 2.17
CA LYS A 117 15.08 7.68 2.33
C LYS A 117 16.43 7.02 2.59
N GLU A 118 16.47 6.04 3.50
CA GLU A 118 17.68 5.30 3.85
C GLU A 118 18.20 4.39 2.71
N ASN A 119 17.31 3.97 1.81
CA ASN A 119 17.64 3.11 0.67
C ASN A 119 17.79 3.87 -0.67
N GLY A 120 17.92 5.20 -0.62
CA GLY A 120 18.25 6.02 -1.78
C GLY A 120 17.13 6.13 -2.83
N TYR A 121 15.86 6.00 -2.42
CA TYR A 121 14.74 6.31 -3.29
C TYR A 121 14.56 7.83 -3.42
N TYR A 122 14.26 8.28 -4.63
CA TYR A 122 13.99 9.68 -4.92
C TYR A 122 12.67 10.15 -4.29
N ASN A 123 11.64 9.32 -4.40
CA ASN A 123 10.31 9.62 -3.89
C ASN A 123 9.55 8.34 -3.45
N VAL A 124 8.44 8.59 -2.76
CA VAL A 124 7.39 7.60 -2.49
C VAL A 124 6.14 8.03 -3.26
N THR A 125 5.53 7.13 -4.02
CA THR A 125 4.31 7.39 -4.78
C THR A 125 3.24 6.34 -4.49
N LEU A 126 2.00 6.67 -4.80
CA LEU A 126 0.86 5.75 -4.74
C LEU A 126 -0.25 6.21 -5.69
N HIS A 127 -1.21 5.32 -5.95
CA HIS A 127 -2.48 5.70 -6.57
C HIS A 127 -3.60 5.62 -5.54
N ALA A 128 -4.37 6.68 -5.39
CA ALA A 128 -5.57 6.72 -4.58
C ALA A 128 -6.79 6.90 -5.48
N TRP A 129 -7.78 6.01 -5.34
CA TRP A 129 -9.04 6.15 -6.06
C TRP A 129 -9.80 7.38 -5.55
N GLU A 130 -10.29 8.22 -6.46
CA GLU A 130 -11.09 9.39 -6.12
C GLU A 130 -12.37 9.00 -5.37
N CYS A 131 -12.96 7.85 -5.70
CA CYS A 131 -14.12 7.28 -4.99
C CYS A 131 -13.82 6.81 -3.55
N ASN A 132 -12.57 6.89 -3.08
CA ASN A 132 -12.18 6.66 -1.69
C ASN A 132 -11.70 7.98 -1.04
N PRO A 133 -12.61 8.90 -0.68
CA PRO A 133 -12.25 10.22 -0.16
C PRO A 133 -11.50 10.14 1.17
N ASN A 134 -11.69 9.08 1.95
CA ASN A 134 -10.95 8.88 3.21
C ASN A 134 -9.46 8.63 2.95
N ALA A 135 -9.11 7.83 1.94
CA ALA A 135 -7.72 7.60 1.56
C ALA A 135 -7.09 8.89 1.01
N VAL A 136 -7.79 9.61 0.12
CA VAL A 136 -7.32 10.88 -0.43
C VAL A 136 -7.05 11.90 0.69
N ALA A 137 -8.00 12.06 1.64
CA ALA A 137 -7.82 12.94 2.78
C ALA A 137 -6.65 12.52 3.67
N PHE A 138 -6.49 11.22 3.92
CA PHE A 138 -5.39 10.66 4.70
C PHE A 138 -4.03 11.04 4.11
N TYR A 139 -3.81 10.80 2.81
CA TYR A 139 -2.53 11.12 2.18
C TYR A 139 -2.27 12.62 2.08
N ASN A 140 -3.30 13.44 1.86
CA ASN A 140 -3.19 14.90 1.91
C ASN A 140 -2.74 15.38 3.29
N HIS A 141 -3.28 14.82 4.38
CA HIS A 141 -2.88 15.14 5.76
C HIS A 141 -1.44 14.67 6.09
N LEU A 142 -0.91 13.70 5.36
CA LEU A 142 0.49 13.28 5.47
C LEU A 142 1.45 14.17 4.67
N GLY A 143 0.93 15.14 3.91
CA GLY A 143 1.73 16.10 3.13
C GLY A 143 2.13 15.57 1.76
N MET A 144 1.45 14.53 1.23
CA MET A 144 1.65 14.11 -0.14
C MET A 144 1.01 15.10 -1.11
N ASN A 145 1.70 15.37 -2.23
CA ASN A 145 1.21 16.23 -3.29
C ASN A 145 0.77 15.38 -4.49
N ILE A 146 -0.20 15.88 -5.24
CA ILE A 146 -0.63 15.24 -6.49
C ILE A 146 0.48 15.40 -7.52
N GLN A 147 0.96 14.29 -8.06
CA GLN A 147 1.97 14.25 -9.12
C GLN A 147 1.35 14.33 -10.50
N GLN A 148 0.24 13.61 -10.72
CA GLN A 148 -0.48 13.54 -11.99
C GLN A 148 -1.94 13.14 -11.74
N TYR A 149 -2.78 13.37 -12.73
CA TYR A 149 -4.15 12.88 -12.76
C TYR A 149 -4.29 11.76 -13.79
N THR A 150 -5.06 10.71 -13.45
CA THR A 150 -5.62 9.77 -14.42
C THR A 150 -7.05 10.20 -14.70
N MET A 151 -7.34 10.49 -15.96
CA MET A 151 -8.68 10.87 -16.44
C MET A 151 -9.33 9.68 -17.13
N GLU A 152 -10.64 9.52 -16.97
CA GLU A 152 -11.39 8.40 -17.54
C GLU A 152 -12.66 8.92 -18.22
N GLU A 153 -13.05 8.31 -19.33
CA GLU A 153 -14.37 8.43 -19.96
C GLU A 153 -14.91 7.02 -20.19
N ILE A 154 -16.06 6.71 -19.59
CA ILE A 154 -16.72 5.41 -19.76
C ILE A 154 -17.48 5.43 -21.08
N LEU A 155 -17.24 4.42 -21.96
CA LEU A 155 -17.84 4.31 -23.29
C LEU A 155 -19.11 3.47 -23.29
#